data_49a35ff7ffdcb22a6fba01ce7c20c46c
#
_entry.id   49a35ff7ffdcb22a6fba01ce7c20c46c
#
_cell.length_a   1.000
_cell.length_b   1.000
_cell.length_c   1.000
_cell.angle_alpha   90.00
_cell.angle_beta   90.00
_cell.angle_gamma   90.00
#
_symmetry.space_group_name_H-M   'P 1'
#
loop_
_entity.id
_entity.type
_entity.pdbx_description
1 polymer ?
#
loop_
_entity_poly.entity_id
_entity_poly.type
_entity_poly.pdbx_seq_one_letter_code
_entity_poly.pdbx_strand_id
1 'polypeptide(L)'
;GSCFRYGGAMTNGGQLYWFGWIGPGKEGNRAFDATQGALYPYLQGRGVELCPALNCFLSQLKLKASGATYGYGYNYYLSTDPPKRPINVSRITQPAGLALLADAAQVNTWQAPASASNPMLEEWYYVDNSINQPNGHFRHGRRANVLFCDGHVALERCVPGSIDQRLPSQFVGRLRTEILTLP
;
A
#
# COMPACT_ATOMS: atom_id res chain seq x y z
N GLY A 1 -19.07 12.61 -2.90
CA GLY A 1 -18.52 11.29 -3.12
C GLY A 1 -17.91 10.73 -1.86
N SER A 2 -17.63 9.45 -1.82
CA SER A 2 -16.97 8.76 -0.71
C SER A 2 -15.62 8.21 -1.17
N CYS A 3 -14.66 8.15 -0.26
CA CYS A 3 -13.37 7.55 -0.54
C CYS A 3 -13.50 6.04 -0.79
N PHE A 4 -12.57 5.49 -1.56
CA PHE A 4 -12.54 4.06 -1.86
C PHE A 4 -12.16 3.26 -0.62
N ARG A 5 -12.68 2.06 -0.51
CA ARG A 5 -12.41 1.16 0.61
C ARG A 5 -11.10 0.38 0.39
N TYR A 6 -10.15 0.45 1.33
CA TYR A 6 -8.83 -0.19 1.17
C TYR A 6 -8.91 -1.72 1.17
N GLY A 7 -9.76 -2.31 2.00
CA GLY A 7 -9.86 -3.77 2.20
C GLY A 7 -10.55 -4.52 1.08
N GLY A 8 -11.01 -3.78 0.05
CA GLY A 8 -11.71 -4.37 -1.06
C GLY A 8 -13.11 -4.90 -0.72
N ALA A 9 -13.78 -5.43 -1.71
CA ALA A 9 -15.05 -6.12 -1.57
C ALA A 9 -14.87 -7.60 -1.92
N MET A 10 -15.52 -8.48 -1.17
CA MET A 10 -15.55 -9.90 -1.53
C MET A 10 -16.36 -10.09 -2.80
N THR A 11 -15.76 -10.69 -3.84
CA THR A 11 -16.43 -10.99 -5.10
C THR A 11 -15.78 -12.20 -5.77
N ASN A 12 -16.57 -13.08 -6.35
CA ASN A 12 -16.12 -14.28 -7.07
C ASN A 12 -15.08 -15.12 -6.28
N GLY A 13 -15.28 -15.27 -4.97
CA GLY A 13 -14.40 -16.02 -4.08
C GLY A 13 -13.07 -15.34 -3.75
N GLY A 14 -12.80 -14.14 -4.27
CA GLY A 14 -11.61 -13.32 -4.00
C GLY A 14 -11.94 -11.95 -3.45
N GLN A 15 -10.98 -11.05 -3.50
CA GLN A 15 -11.10 -9.67 -3.01
C GLN A 15 -10.81 -8.66 -4.11
N LEU A 16 -11.67 -7.66 -4.24
CA LEU A 16 -11.52 -6.54 -5.15
C LEU A 16 -10.90 -5.34 -4.43
N TYR A 17 -9.78 -4.86 -4.95
CA TYR A 17 -9.03 -3.71 -4.45
C TYR A 17 -9.03 -2.55 -5.45
N TRP A 18 -8.41 -1.43 -5.08
CA TRP A 18 -8.25 -0.29 -5.98
C TRP A 18 -7.41 -0.64 -7.22
N PHE A 19 -6.46 -1.56 -7.09
CA PHE A 19 -5.49 -1.97 -8.14
C PHE A 19 -5.90 -3.23 -8.91
N GLY A 20 -6.89 -3.98 -8.45
CA GLY A 20 -7.33 -5.21 -9.13
C GLY A 20 -8.06 -6.18 -8.22
N TRP A 21 -8.41 -7.31 -8.77
CA TRP A 21 -8.98 -8.44 -8.07
C TRP A 21 -7.91 -9.49 -7.76
N ILE A 22 -7.88 -9.98 -6.53
CA ILE A 22 -7.02 -11.08 -6.11
C ILE A 22 -7.91 -12.28 -5.77
N GLY A 23 -7.69 -13.40 -6.47
CA GLY A 23 -8.43 -14.63 -6.29
C GLY A 23 -8.12 -15.37 -4.99
N PRO A 24 -8.89 -16.43 -4.70
CA PRO A 24 -8.62 -17.32 -3.58
C PRO A 24 -7.35 -18.14 -3.81
N GLY A 25 -6.85 -18.79 -2.77
CA GLY A 25 -5.73 -19.72 -2.83
C GLY A 25 -4.54 -19.31 -1.95
N LYS A 26 -3.41 -19.99 -2.16
CA LYS A 26 -2.16 -19.71 -1.44
C LYS A 26 -1.55 -18.42 -1.93
N GLU A 27 -1.02 -17.60 -1.02
CA GLU A 27 -0.26 -16.41 -1.35
C GLU A 27 0.90 -16.71 -2.31
N GLY A 28 1.16 -15.75 -3.20
CA GLY A 28 2.13 -15.90 -4.29
C GLY A 28 1.57 -16.58 -5.54
N ASN A 29 0.57 -17.46 -5.40
CA ASN A 29 -0.02 -18.22 -6.51
C ASN A 29 -1.48 -17.86 -6.79
N ARG A 30 -2.03 -16.86 -6.10
CA ARG A 30 -3.40 -16.40 -6.35
C ARG A 30 -3.50 -15.72 -7.70
N ALA A 31 -4.60 -15.95 -8.41
CA ALA A 31 -4.90 -15.23 -9.64
C ALA A 31 -5.01 -13.73 -9.37
N PHE A 32 -4.54 -12.93 -10.31
CA PHE A 32 -4.64 -11.48 -10.26
C PHE A 32 -5.24 -10.95 -11.56
N ASP A 33 -6.20 -10.04 -11.43
CA ASP A 33 -6.82 -9.35 -12.56
C ASP A 33 -6.88 -7.83 -12.30
N ALA A 34 -5.93 -7.10 -12.88
CA ALA A 34 -5.83 -5.65 -12.76
C ALA A 34 -7.06 -4.94 -13.37
N THR A 35 -7.70 -5.55 -14.39
CA THR A 35 -8.80 -4.89 -15.14
C THR A 35 -10.03 -4.62 -14.27
N GLN A 36 -10.16 -5.36 -13.16
CA GLN A 36 -11.24 -5.19 -12.21
C GLN A 36 -10.96 -4.11 -11.15
N GLY A 37 -9.76 -3.56 -11.10
CA GLY A 37 -9.39 -2.53 -10.11
C GLY A 37 -10.21 -1.25 -10.26
N ALA A 38 -10.55 -0.62 -9.13
CA ALA A 38 -11.36 0.61 -9.13
C ALA A 38 -10.70 1.77 -9.90
N LEU A 39 -9.36 1.80 -9.97
CA LEU A 39 -8.63 2.81 -10.72
C LEU A 39 -8.32 2.41 -12.17
N TYR A 40 -8.51 1.15 -12.55
CA TYR A 40 -8.17 0.67 -13.90
C TYR A 40 -8.78 1.49 -15.03
N PRO A 41 -10.08 1.90 -14.99
CA PRO A 41 -10.68 2.71 -16.06
C PRO A 41 -9.98 4.05 -16.27
N TYR A 42 -9.31 4.57 -15.25
CA TYR A 42 -8.57 5.84 -15.29
C TYR A 42 -7.10 5.64 -15.67
N LEU A 43 -6.51 4.50 -15.31
CA LEU A 43 -5.11 4.16 -15.58
C LEU A 43 -4.93 3.50 -16.96
N GLN A 44 -5.97 2.86 -17.47
CA GLN A 44 -6.03 2.24 -18.80
C GLN A 44 -4.86 1.29 -19.09
N GLY A 45 -4.40 0.54 -18.08
CA GLY A 45 -3.30 -0.42 -18.24
C GLY A 45 -1.93 0.21 -18.55
N ARG A 46 -1.72 1.48 -18.18
CA ARG A 46 -0.47 2.20 -18.44
C ARG A 46 0.70 1.77 -17.53
N GLY A 47 0.50 0.75 -16.70
CA GLY A 47 1.55 0.18 -15.85
C GLY A 47 2.00 1.09 -14.69
N VAL A 48 1.17 2.04 -14.29
CA VAL A 48 1.47 2.96 -13.17
C VAL A 48 1.18 2.34 -11.80
N GLU A 49 0.59 1.16 -11.77
CA GLU A 49 0.22 0.45 -10.55
C GLU A 49 1.45 -0.06 -9.78
N LEU A 50 2.53 -0.32 -10.50
CA LEU A 50 3.76 -0.85 -9.96
C LEU A 50 4.90 0.18 -10.09
N CYS A 51 5.47 0.55 -8.98
CA CYS A 51 6.64 1.42 -8.95
C CYS A 51 7.86 0.71 -9.57
N PRO A 52 8.54 1.27 -10.60
CA PRO A 52 9.73 0.64 -11.19
C PRO A 52 10.90 0.45 -10.22
N ALA A 53 10.94 1.23 -9.13
CA ALA A 53 11.96 1.10 -8.10
C ALA A 53 11.65 -0.01 -7.08
N LEU A 54 10.47 -0.62 -7.13
CA LEU A 54 10.19 -1.83 -6.36
C LEU A 54 10.90 -3.01 -7.02
N ASN A 55 11.93 -3.52 -6.36
CA ASN A 55 12.70 -4.65 -6.91
C ASN A 55 11.90 -5.95 -6.79
N CYS A 56 11.15 -6.28 -7.85
CA CYS A 56 10.34 -7.49 -7.92
C CYS A 56 11.17 -8.79 -8.06
N PHE A 57 12.46 -8.69 -8.32
CA PHE A 57 13.39 -9.82 -8.42
C PHE A 57 14.18 -10.05 -7.13
N LEU A 58 13.92 -9.29 -6.08
CA LEU A 58 14.55 -9.50 -4.79
C LEU A 58 14.17 -10.88 -4.24
N SER A 59 15.16 -11.69 -3.89
CA SER A 59 14.93 -13.03 -3.31
C SER A 59 14.13 -13.01 -2.01
N GLN A 60 14.18 -11.87 -1.30
CA GLN A 60 13.42 -11.62 -0.08
C GLN A 60 12.05 -10.96 -0.33
N LEU A 61 11.59 -10.82 -1.59
CA LEU A 61 10.26 -10.31 -1.87
C LEU A 61 9.25 -11.45 -1.84
N LYS A 62 8.22 -11.28 -1.02
CA LYS A 62 7.05 -12.16 -0.93
C LYS A 62 5.90 -11.54 -1.70
N LEU A 63 5.51 -12.19 -2.79
CA LEU A 63 4.36 -11.77 -3.60
C LEU A 63 3.04 -12.24 -2.97
N LYS A 64 1.98 -11.43 -3.14
CA LYS A 64 0.63 -11.81 -2.70
C LYS A 64 -0.14 -12.63 -3.74
N ALA A 65 0.15 -12.42 -5.00
CA ALA A 65 -0.50 -13.09 -6.13
C ALA A 65 0.52 -13.42 -7.22
N SER A 66 0.08 -14.02 -8.31
CA SER A 66 0.94 -14.32 -9.46
C SER A 66 1.48 -13.03 -10.07
N GLY A 67 2.79 -12.86 -10.03
CA GLY A 67 3.49 -11.65 -10.43
C GLY A 67 3.37 -10.52 -9.40
N ALA A 68 4.16 -9.46 -9.61
CA ALA A 68 4.04 -8.24 -8.82
C ALA A 68 2.79 -7.47 -9.26
N THR A 69 1.99 -7.03 -8.32
CA THR A 69 0.64 -6.53 -8.57
C THR A 69 0.46 -5.06 -8.25
N TYR A 70 1.18 -4.54 -7.28
CA TYR A 70 1.09 -3.14 -6.85
C TYR A 70 2.33 -2.73 -6.05
N GLY A 71 2.60 -1.43 -6.01
CA GLY A 71 3.74 -0.89 -5.25
C GLY A 71 3.36 0.28 -4.37
N TYR A 72 2.07 0.62 -4.33
CA TYR A 72 1.54 1.76 -3.59
C TYR A 72 0.48 1.30 -2.60
N GLY A 73 0.40 1.97 -1.45
CA GLY A 73 -0.63 1.79 -0.44
C GLY A 73 -1.59 2.97 -0.42
N TYR A 74 -2.87 2.68 -0.37
CA TYR A 74 -3.92 3.68 -0.17
C TYR A 74 -3.93 4.14 1.29
N ASN A 75 -4.16 5.42 1.54
CA ASN A 75 -4.23 5.93 2.91
C ASN A 75 -5.38 5.27 3.69
N TYR A 76 -5.03 4.49 4.71
CA TYR A 76 -5.95 3.74 5.56
C TYR A 76 -7.04 4.61 6.16
N TYR A 77 -6.70 5.85 6.58
CA TYR A 77 -7.62 6.74 7.27
C TYR A 77 -8.67 7.40 6.35
N LEU A 78 -8.47 7.35 5.03
CA LEU A 78 -9.48 7.74 4.04
C LEU A 78 -10.44 6.61 3.71
N SER A 79 -10.04 5.40 4.06
CA SER A 79 -10.77 4.18 3.81
C SER A 79 -11.38 3.69 5.11
N THR A 80 -12.47 2.96 5.01
CA THR A 80 -13.11 2.42 6.19
C THR A 80 -13.33 0.93 6.05
N ASP A 81 -12.96 0.22 7.09
CA ASP A 81 -13.44 -1.12 7.34
C ASP A 81 -14.79 -1.04 8.08
N PRO A 82 -15.75 -1.90 7.77
CA PRO A 82 -16.95 -1.96 8.61
C PRO A 82 -16.55 -2.16 10.09
N PRO A 83 -17.22 -1.47 11.02
CA PRO A 83 -18.44 -0.67 10.85
C PRO A 83 -18.21 0.83 10.53
N LYS A 84 -16.96 1.26 10.30
CA LYS A 84 -16.68 2.68 10.01
C LYS A 84 -17.22 3.08 8.62
N ARG A 85 -17.76 4.28 8.51
CA ARG A 85 -18.29 4.80 7.24
C ARG A 85 -17.19 5.42 6.38
N PRO A 86 -17.25 5.29 5.03
CA PRO A 86 -16.35 5.99 4.13
C PRO A 86 -16.34 7.49 4.41
N ILE A 87 -15.15 8.08 4.36
CA ILE A 87 -15.02 9.53 4.53
C ILE A 87 -15.65 10.22 3.34
N ASN A 88 -16.49 11.22 3.61
CA ASN A 88 -17.01 12.09 2.56
C ASN A 88 -15.87 13.00 2.10
N VAL A 89 -15.62 13.07 0.78
CA VAL A 89 -14.57 13.90 0.18
C VAL A 89 -14.69 15.37 0.57
N SER A 90 -15.92 15.87 0.78
CA SER A 90 -16.14 17.26 1.24
C SER A 90 -15.56 17.57 2.63
N ARG A 91 -15.19 16.56 3.40
CA ARG A 91 -14.53 16.73 4.70
C ARG A 91 -13.02 16.93 4.58
N ILE A 92 -12.45 16.75 3.39
CA ILE A 92 -11.03 16.99 3.13
C ILE A 92 -10.86 18.47 2.89
N THR A 93 -10.60 19.23 3.95
CA THR A 93 -10.45 20.70 3.92
C THR A 93 -9.06 21.14 3.49
N GLN A 94 -8.06 20.26 3.63
CA GLN A 94 -6.66 20.52 3.25
C GLN A 94 -6.12 19.41 2.35
N PRO A 95 -6.58 19.29 1.10
CA PRO A 95 -6.21 18.19 0.21
C PRO A 95 -4.71 18.14 -0.12
N ALA A 96 -4.02 19.28 -0.14
CA ALA A 96 -2.59 19.37 -0.35
C ALA A 96 -1.74 18.86 0.84
N GLY A 97 -2.33 18.73 2.02
CA GLY A 97 -1.68 18.21 3.22
C GLY A 97 -2.04 16.75 3.54
N LEU A 98 -2.94 16.14 2.78
CA LEU A 98 -3.47 14.81 3.07
C LEU A 98 -3.07 13.82 1.98
N ALA A 99 -2.34 12.78 2.36
CA ALA A 99 -1.90 11.72 1.45
C ALA A 99 -3.09 10.89 0.97
N LEU A 100 -3.10 10.55 -0.31
CA LEU A 100 -4.05 9.63 -0.94
C LEU A 100 -3.42 8.24 -1.13
N LEU A 101 -2.23 8.20 -1.72
CA LEU A 101 -1.43 7.00 -1.95
C LEU A 101 0.03 7.29 -1.59
N ALA A 102 0.77 6.26 -1.20
CA ALA A 102 2.21 6.36 -0.99
C ALA A 102 2.91 5.07 -1.39
N ASP A 103 4.22 5.14 -1.62
CA ASP A 103 5.05 3.94 -1.72
C ASP A 103 4.85 3.07 -0.48
N ALA A 104 4.46 1.81 -0.67
CA ALA A 104 4.13 0.91 0.42
C ALA A 104 4.78 -0.47 0.28
N ALA A 105 5.11 -1.04 1.41
CA ALA A 105 5.51 -2.43 1.63
C ALA A 105 5.48 -2.70 3.13
N GLN A 106 5.45 -3.97 3.51
CA GLN A 106 5.63 -4.38 4.92
C GLN A 106 6.74 -5.43 5.05
N VAL A 107 7.22 -5.63 6.27
CA VAL A 107 8.08 -6.75 6.60
C VAL A 107 7.22 -7.87 7.18
N ASN A 108 7.13 -8.99 6.45
CA ASN A 108 6.40 -10.18 6.88
C ASN A 108 7.34 -11.17 7.58
N THR A 109 6.94 -11.67 8.74
CA THR A 109 7.68 -12.66 9.55
C THR A 109 6.80 -13.82 10.02
N TRP A 110 5.54 -13.90 9.57
CA TRP A 110 4.54 -14.83 10.13
C TRP A 110 3.86 -15.72 9.10
N GLN A 111 3.99 -15.42 7.81
CA GLN A 111 3.31 -16.15 6.74
C GLN A 111 4.31 -16.71 5.74
N ALA A 112 4.35 -18.03 5.58
CA ALA A 112 5.28 -18.70 4.67
C ALA A 112 5.28 -18.09 3.25
N PRO A 113 6.46 -17.98 2.61
CA PRO A 113 7.78 -18.48 3.01
C PRO A 113 8.48 -17.61 4.05
N ALA A 114 7.94 -16.47 4.45
CA ALA A 114 8.50 -15.63 5.51
C ALA A 114 8.35 -16.30 6.89
N SER A 115 9.28 -16.00 7.77
CA SER A 115 9.28 -16.42 9.17
C SER A 115 10.08 -15.44 10.04
N ALA A 116 10.08 -15.62 11.35
CA ALA A 116 10.88 -14.80 12.25
C ALA A 116 12.39 -14.87 11.95
N SER A 117 12.88 -16.03 11.48
CA SER A 117 14.27 -16.23 11.07
C SER A 117 14.54 -15.88 9.59
N ASN A 118 13.50 -15.66 8.80
CA ASN A 118 13.58 -15.29 7.40
C ASN A 118 12.56 -14.17 7.11
N PRO A 119 12.78 -12.94 7.57
CA PRO A 119 11.91 -11.82 7.29
C PRO A 119 11.95 -11.49 5.80
N MET A 120 10.79 -11.21 5.22
CA MET A 120 10.65 -10.89 3.81
C MET A 120 9.92 -9.56 3.62
N LEU A 121 10.34 -8.83 2.59
CA LEU A 121 9.59 -7.69 2.09
C LEU A 121 8.33 -8.20 1.39
N GLU A 122 7.19 -7.58 1.66
CA GLU A 122 5.91 -7.97 1.09
C GLU A 122 5.19 -6.76 0.53
N GLU A 123 4.54 -6.93 -0.62
CA GLU A 123 3.62 -5.94 -1.18
C GLU A 123 2.54 -5.59 -0.16
N TRP A 124 2.25 -4.28 0.01
CA TRP A 124 1.23 -3.84 0.95
C TRP A 124 0.33 -2.79 0.32
N TYR A 125 -0.97 -2.87 0.56
CA TYR A 125 -2.01 -2.17 -0.19
C TYR A 125 -2.60 -0.95 0.52
N TYR A 126 -2.12 -0.65 1.74
CA TYR A 126 -2.45 0.59 2.44
C TYR A 126 -1.24 1.16 3.17
N VAL A 127 -1.35 2.43 3.56
CA VAL A 127 -0.41 3.09 4.45
C VAL A 127 -1.14 3.64 5.66
N ASP A 128 -0.54 3.42 6.83
CA ASP A 128 -1.00 3.96 8.12
C ASP A 128 0.21 4.36 8.97
N ASN A 129 -0.02 4.76 10.23
CA ASN A 129 1.01 5.11 11.19
C ASN A 129 1.28 4.02 12.23
N SER A 130 0.98 2.75 11.92
CA SER A 130 1.21 1.63 12.83
C SER A 130 2.65 1.57 13.32
N ILE A 131 2.82 1.50 14.65
CA ILE A 131 4.15 1.40 15.27
C ILE A 131 4.71 -0.01 15.12
N ASN A 132 3.86 -1.02 15.23
CA ASN A 132 4.27 -2.43 15.27
C ASN A 132 4.46 -3.02 13.87
N GLN A 133 3.80 -2.43 12.87
CA GLN A 133 3.84 -2.88 11.48
C GLN A 133 3.95 -1.67 10.55
N PRO A 134 5.11 -1.00 10.52
CA PRO A 134 5.32 0.10 9.59
C PRO A 134 5.17 -0.38 8.14
N ASN A 135 4.61 0.48 7.29
CA ASN A 135 4.22 0.09 5.93
C ASN A 135 4.45 1.15 4.85
N GLY A 136 5.08 2.27 5.18
CA GLY A 136 5.66 3.16 4.19
C GLY A 136 6.98 2.59 3.67
N HIS A 137 7.23 2.66 2.36
CA HIS A 137 8.44 2.12 1.75
C HIS A 137 9.31 3.23 1.16
N PHE A 138 10.47 3.47 1.76
CA PHE A 138 11.35 4.60 1.46
C PHE A 138 12.43 4.22 0.43
N ARG A 139 12.01 3.64 -0.70
CA ARG A 139 12.88 3.07 -1.76
C ARG A 139 13.51 4.08 -2.71
N HIS A 140 13.09 5.35 -2.67
CA HIS A 140 13.63 6.43 -3.53
C HIS A 140 14.68 7.26 -2.78
N GLY A 141 15.90 6.73 -2.62
CA GLY A 141 16.94 7.43 -1.89
C GLY A 141 16.60 7.71 -0.43
N ARG A 142 16.01 6.74 0.26
CA ARG A 142 15.48 6.82 1.64
C ARG A 142 14.32 7.80 1.77
N ARG A 143 13.55 7.95 0.69
CA ARG A 143 12.29 8.71 0.66
C ARG A 143 11.20 7.86 0.01
N ALA A 144 9.96 8.19 0.29
CA ALA A 144 8.77 7.63 -0.34
C ALA A 144 8.11 8.69 -1.22
N ASN A 145 7.65 8.31 -2.41
CA ASN A 145 6.71 9.12 -3.17
C ASN A 145 5.35 9.07 -2.49
N VAL A 146 4.73 10.23 -2.33
CA VAL A 146 3.38 10.37 -1.79
C VAL A 146 2.56 11.20 -2.75
N LEU A 147 1.44 10.64 -3.19
CA LEU A 147 0.39 11.36 -3.92
C LEU A 147 -0.58 11.94 -2.90
N PHE A 148 -0.81 13.24 -2.97
CA PHE A 148 -1.75 13.95 -2.11
C PHE A 148 -3.15 14.06 -2.74
N CYS A 149 -4.15 14.39 -1.94
CA CYS A 149 -5.55 14.43 -2.37
C CYS A 149 -5.87 15.55 -3.37
N ASP A 150 -4.99 16.53 -3.55
CA ASP A 150 -5.08 17.56 -4.60
C ASP A 150 -4.42 17.13 -5.92
N GLY A 151 -3.77 15.96 -5.95
CA GLY A 151 -3.13 15.38 -7.13
C GLY A 151 -1.64 15.66 -7.27
N HIS A 152 -1.02 16.47 -6.40
CA HIS A 152 0.44 16.62 -6.45
C HIS A 152 1.17 15.44 -5.85
N VAL A 153 2.42 15.22 -6.25
CA VAL A 153 3.33 14.20 -5.71
C VAL A 153 4.51 14.89 -5.02
N ALA A 154 4.83 14.45 -3.82
CA ALA A 154 6.02 14.89 -3.10
C ALA A 154 6.81 13.73 -2.50
N LEU A 155 8.08 13.98 -2.21
CA LEU A 155 8.97 13.03 -1.54
C LEU A 155 8.91 13.24 -0.03
N GLU A 156 8.50 12.21 0.68
CA GLU A 156 8.43 12.21 2.15
C GLU A 156 9.59 11.43 2.77
N ARG A 157 10.05 11.89 3.91
CA ARG A 157 11.06 11.21 4.73
C ARG A 157 10.38 10.26 5.72
N CYS A 158 11.10 9.20 6.06
CA CYS A 158 10.72 8.31 7.16
C CYS A 158 10.73 9.07 8.49
N VAL A 159 9.75 8.79 9.35
CA VAL A 159 9.80 9.22 10.75
C VAL A 159 11.07 8.68 11.39
N PRO A 160 11.90 9.50 12.03
CA PRO A 160 13.15 9.06 12.65
C PRO A 160 12.92 7.87 13.59
N GLY A 161 13.79 6.85 13.49
CA GLY A 161 13.73 5.65 14.32
C GLY A 161 12.59 4.68 14.00
N SER A 162 11.80 4.89 12.93
CA SER A 162 10.67 4.03 12.59
C SER A 162 10.98 2.95 11.55
N ILE A 163 12.20 2.87 11.08
CA ILE A 163 12.60 1.78 10.15
C ILE A 163 12.44 0.43 10.86
N ASP A 164 11.80 -0.48 10.18
CA ASP A 164 11.58 -1.85 10.67
C ASP A 164 12.91 -2.60 10.84
N GLN A 165 13.25 -2.92 12.07
CA GLN A 165 14.52 -3.54 12.42
C GLN A 165 14.58 -5.03 12.06
N ARG A 166 13.46 -5.64 11.69
CA ARG A 166 13.42 -7.03 11.20
C ARG A 166 14.06 -7.16 9.80
N LEU A 167 14.01 -6.09 8.98
CA LEU A 167 14.61 -6.05 7.64
C LEU A 167 15.06 -4.61 7.27
N PRO A 168 16.03 -4.05 8.00
CA PRO A 168 16.36 -2.62 7.92
C PRO A 168 16.89 -2.17 6.56
N SER A 169 17.50 -3.09 5.79
CA SER A 169 18.02 -2.81 4.45
C SER A 169 16.94 -2.46 3.42
N GLN A 170 15.68 -2.79 3.70
CA GLN A 170 14.56 -2.52 2.80
C GLN A 170 13.85 -1.19 3.10
N PHE A 171 14.29 -0.44 4.09
CA PHE A 171 13.78 0.89 4.41
C PHE A 171 12.25 0.96 4.51
N VAL A 172 11.61 -0.06 5.09
CA VAL A 172 10.20 0.00 5.48
C VAL A 172 10.11 0.77 6.80
N GLY A 173 9.24 1.77 6.85
CA GLY A 173 9.13 2.64 8.02
C GLY A 173 7.78 3.35 8.05
N ARG A 174 7.65 4.38 8.89
CA ARG A 174 6.40 5.13 9.04
C ARG A 174 6.46 6.47 8.30
N LEU A 175 5.36 6.79 7.63
CA LEU A 175 5.06 8.17 7.23
C LEU A 175 4.63 8.98 8.47
N ARG A 176 4.82 10.28 8.40
CA ARG A 176 4.37 11.18 9.47
C ARG A 176 2.84 11.20 9.55
N THR A 177 2.31 11.24 10.77
CA THR A 177 0.87 11.14 11.04
C THR A 177 0.09 12.30 10.42
N GLU A 178 0.68 13.48 10.38
CA GLU A 178 0.07 14.73 9.93
C GLU A 178 -0.41 14.68 8.47
N ILE A 179 0.24 13.87 7.63
CA ILE A 179 -0.22 13.69 6.23
C ILE A 179 -1.18 12.53 6.05
N LEU A 180 -1.41 11.72 7.06
CA LEU A 180 -2.27 10.54 6.96
C LEU A 180 -3.66 10.79 7.54
N THR A 181 -3.78 11.61 8.56
CA THR A 181 -5.04 11.83 9.28
C THR A 181 -5.69 13.15 8.89
N LEU A 182 -7.02 13.15 8.90
CA LEU A 182 -7.78 14.41 8.80
C LEU A 182 -7.49 15.28 10.02
N PRO A 183 -7.34 16.60 9.83
CA PRO A 183 -7.20 17.55 10.94
C PRO A 183 -8.44 17.59 11.80
#